data_79f5171901c1ad432149340795d9c62c
#
_entry.id   79f5171901c1ad432149340795d9c62c
#
_cell.length_a   1.000
_cell.length_b   1.000
_cell.length_c   1.000
_cell.angle_alpha   90.00
_cell.angle_beta   90.00
_cell.angle_gamma   90.00
#
_symmetry.space_group_name_H-M   'P 1'
#
loop_
_entity.id
_entity.type
_entity.pdbx_description
1 polymer ?
#
loop_
_entity_poly.entity_id
_entity_poly.type
_entity_poly.pdbx_seq_one_letter_code
_entity_poly.pdbx_strand_id
1 'polypeptide(L)'
;MNGLSRPGLLALAIGLAVYPAALQAQPAGRITGIGGIFIKSKDPKALRNWYRDVLGISLEKWGGAKLSYDAPGHPPVIVWSAFPSSTDYMAPSTREFMIDFAVDDLDAVVARLKSKGVEILKRDDAGANGKFAWIVDPDGTKIELWEPKSK
;
A
#
# COMPACT_ATOMS: atom_id res chain seq x y z
N MET A 1 -17.15 43.23 -69.39
CA MET A 1 -16.45 43.60 -68.10
C MET A 1 -17.00 42.70 -67.05
N ASN A 2 -16.23 41.65 -66.68
CA ASN A 2 -16.68 40.55 -65.86
C ASN A 2 -16.31 40.77 -64.40
N GLY A 3 -17.32 40.90 -63.54
CA GLY A 3 -17.13 40.90 -62.09
C GLY A 3 -17.26 39.51 -61.53
N LEU A 4 -16.14 38.94 -61.09
CA LEU A 4 -16.11 37.64 -60.38
C LEU A 4 -16.48 37.84 -58.91
N SER A 5 -17.59 37.25 -58.50
CA SER A 5 -18.01 37.15 -57.10
C SER A 5 -17.21 36.01 -56.42
N ARG A 6 -16.52 36.33 -55.33
CA ARG A 6 -15.85 35.35 -54.46
C ARG A 6 -16.87 34.75 -53.47
N PRO A 7 -16.94 33.41 -53.28
CA PRO A 7 -17.75 32.84 -52.24
C PRO A 7 -17.00 32.97 -50.88
N GLY A 8 -17.67 33.54 -49.88
CA GLY A 8 -17.18 33.62 -48.52
C GLY A 8 -17.19 32.22 -47.86
N LEU A 9 -16.04 31.79 -47.33
CA LEU A 9 -15.95 30.62 -46.45
C LEU A 9 -16.58 30.92 -45.09
N LEU A 10 -17.69 30.26 -44.81
CA LEU A 10 -18.29 30.29 -43.48
C LEU A 10 -17.51 29.29 -42.57
N ALA A 11 -16.68 29.80 -41.69
CA ALA A 11 -15.98 28.96 -40.71
C ALA A 11 -16.97 28.58 -39.58
N LEU A 12 -17.34 27.28 -39.53
CA LEU A 12 -18.15 26.73 -38.47
C LEU A 12 -17.26 26.51 -37.25
N ALA A 13 -17.31 27.36 -36.25
CA ALA A 13 -16.63 27.18 -34.97
C ALA A 13 -17.41 26.15 -34.12
N ILE A 14 -16.93 24.90 -34.07
CA ILE A 14 -17.45 23.90 -33.15
C ILE A 14 -16.90 24.18 -31.74
N GLY A 15 -17.71 24.86 -30.93
CA GLY A 15 -17.42 25.06 -29.51
C GLY A 15 -17.51 23.72 -28.77
N LEU A 16 -16.36 23.14 -28.35
CA LEU A 16 -16.31 22.05 -27.40
C LEU A 16 -16.79 22.56 -26.03
N ALA A 17 -18.04 22.25 -25.68
CA ALA A 17 -18.56 22.47 -24.33
C ALA A 17 -17.87 21.49 -23.39
N VAL A 18 -16.88 21.98 -22.63
CA VAL A 18 -16.28 21.25 -21.51
C VAL A 18 -17.31 21.23 -20.39
N TYR A 19 -18.08 20.15 -20.28
CA TYR A 19 -18.92 19.96 -19.12
C TYR A 19 -18.00 19.67 -17.92
N PRO A 20 -18.06 20.44 -16.82
CA PRO A 20 -17.34 20.09 -15.61
C PRO A 20 -17.91 18.76 -15.12
N ALA A 21 -17.05 17.73 -15.00
CA ALA A 21 -17.42 16.50 -14.34
C ALA A 21 -17.88 16.88 -12.92
N ALA A 22 -19.17 16.74 -12.64
CA ALA A 22 -19.71 16.96 -11.31
C ALA A 22 -18.96 15.99 -10.38
N LEU A 23 -18.17 16.51 -9.42
CA LEU A 23 -17.65 15.72 -8.32
C LEU A 23 -18.89 15.18 -7.60
N GLN A 24 -19.21 13.91 -7.84
CA GLN A 24 -20.25 13.24 -7.09
C GLN A 24 -19.82 13.22 -5.62
N ALA A 25 -20.55 13.93 -4.79
CA ALA A 25 -20.34 13.91 -3.34
C ALA A 25 -20.46 12.44 -2.88
N GLN A 26 -19.40 11.94 -2.24
CA GLN A 26 -19.41 10.59 -1.70
C GLN A 26 -20.52 10.48 -0.66
N PRO A 27 -21.28 9.37 -0.64
CA PRO A 27 -22.37 9.19 0.32
C PRO A 27 -21.84 9.22 1.77
N ALA A 28 -22.65 9.73 2.69
CA ALA A 28 -22.37 9.65 4.11
C ALA A 28 -22.31 8.17 4.57
N GLY A 29 -21.51 7.85 5.60
CA GLY A 29 -21.36 6.49 6.12
C GLY A 29 -20.51 5.56 5.24
N ARG A 30 -19.70 6.08 4.34
CA ARG A 30 -18.77 5.29 3.53
C ARG A 30 -17.58 4.74 4.34
N ILE A 31 -17.02 3.62 3.88
CA ILE A 31 -15.73 3.12 4.39
C ILE A 31 -14.64 4.11 3.96
N THR A 32 -13.82 4.57 4.92
CA THR A 32 -12.76 5.57 4.71
C THR A 32 -11.35 4.97 4.72
N GLY A 33 -11.21 3.71 5.15
CA GLY A 33 -9.93 3.00 5.21
C GLY A 33 -10.01 1.77 6.11
N ILE A 34 -8.86 1.13 6.31
CA ILE A 34 -8.70 0.04 7.27
C ILE A 34 -8.46 0.66 8.65
N GLY A 35 -9.35 0.38 9.61
CA GLY A 35 -9.26 0.89 10.98
C GLY A 35 -8.30 0.10 11.88
N GLY A 36 -8.00 -1.14 11.52
CA GLY A 36 -7.08 -1.99 12.28
C GLY A 36 -6.93 -3.39 11.70
N ILE A 37 -5.86 -4.06 12.12
CA ILE A 37 -5.57 -5.46 11.81
C ILE A 37 -5.54 -6.22 13.13
N PHE A 38 -6.31 -7.30 13.24
CA PHE A 38 -6.41 -8.12 14.44
C PHE A 38 -6.10 -9.57 14.09
N ILE A 39 -5.12 -10.14 14.79
CA ILE A 39 -4.66 -11.51 14.55
C ILE A 39 -4.78 -12.36 15.81
N LYS A 40 -4.97 -13.65 15.64
CA LYS A 40 -4.91 -14.63 16.75
C LYS A 40 -3.48 -15.12 16.89
N SER A 41 -3.01 -15.24 18.14
CA SER A 41 -1.70 -15.81 18.47
C SER A 41 -1.85 -16.83 19.59
N LYS A 42 -0.99 -17.85 19.58
CA LYS A 42 -0.88 -18.82 20.70
C LYS A 42 -0.23 -18.18 21.93
N ASP A 43 0.73 -17.27 21.70
CA ASP A 43 1.35 -16.44 22.74
C ASP A 43 1.35 -14.96 22.32
N PRO A 44 0.24 -14.24 22.59
CA PRO A 44 0.10 -12.83 22.18
C PRO A 44 1.17 -11.92 22.83
N LYS A 45 1.70 -12.29 24.00
CA LYS A 45 2.75 -11.49 24.66
C LYS A 45 4.08 -11.62 23.92
N ALA A 46 4.49 -12.85 23.60
CA ALA A 46 5.72 -13.09 22.85
C ALA A 46 5.64 -12.45 21.44
N LEU A 47 4.53 -12.61 20.74
CA LEU A 47 4.35 -12.02 19.42
C LEU A 47 4.44 -10.49 19.46
N ARG A 48 3.75 -9.81 20.38
CA ARG A 48 3.82 -8.35 20.53
C ARG A 48 5.23 -7.85 20.83
N ASN A 49 5.97 -8.56 21.68
CA ASN A 49 7.36 -8.23 21.97
C ASN A 49 8.23 -8.36 20.72
N TRP A 50 8.02 -9.39 19.90
CA TRP A 50 8.75 -9.57 18.64
C TRP A 50 8.48 -8.41 17.68
N TYR A 51 7.21 -8.01 17.51
CA TYR A 51 6.85 -6.86 16.66
C TYR A 51 7.51 -5.56 17.15
N ARG A 52 7.58 -5.34 18.46
CA ARG A 52 8.30 -4.19 19.04
C ARG A 52 9.81 -4.30 18.82
N ASP A 53 10.43 -5.42 19.15
CA ASP A 53 11.89 -5.53 19.27
C ASP A 53 12.56 -5.77 17.91
N VAL A 54 11.84 -6.35 16.96
CA VAL A 54 12.33 -6.69 15.62
C VAL A 54 11.85 -5.70 14.58
N LEU A 55 10.54 -5.47 14.48
CA LEU A 55 9.98 -4.55 13.49
C LEU A 55 10.03 -3.08 13.95
N GLY A 56 10.24 -2.80 15.23
CA GLY A 56 10.33 -1.45 15.76
C GLY A 56 8.96 -0.79 15.99
N ILE A 57 7.89 -1.58 16.04
CA ILE A 57 6.54 -1.05 16.26
C ILE A 57 6.38 -0.62 17.72
N SER A 58 6.02 0.64 17.96
CA SER A 58 5.76 1.15 19.30
C SER A 58 4.46 0.60 19.86
N LEU A 59 4.54 -0.10 21.01
CA LEU A 59 3.36 -0.65 21.69
C LEU A 59 2.73 0.38 22.63
N GLU A 60 1.41 0.43 22.61
CA GLU A 60 0.59 1.16 23.56
C GLU A 60 0.42 0.38 24.88
N LYS A 61 -0.03 1.06 25.95
CA LYS A 61 -0.26 0.45 27.29
C LYS A 61 -1.23 -0.74 27.26
N TRP A 62 -2.17 -0.76 26.32
CA TRP A 62 -3.13 -1.86 26.14
C TRP A 62 -2.55 -3.05 25.35
N GLY A 63 -1.29 -2.93 24.87
CA GLY A 63 -0.55 -4.03 24.23
C GLY A 63 -0.68 -4.13 22.72
N GLY A 64 -1.45 -3.30 22.06
CA GLY A 64 -1.44 -3.15 20.60
C GLY A 64 -0.64 -1.92 20.17
N ALA A 65 -0.78 -1.53 18.91
CA ALA A 65 -0.10 -0.37 18.34
C ALA A 65 -1.06 0.51 17.54
N LYS A 66 -0.72 1.79 17.43
CA LYS A 66 -1.28 2.71 16.44
C LYS A 66 -0.22 2.98 15.39
N LEU A 67 -0.57 2.78 14.13
CA LEU A 67 0.30 3.05 13.01
C LEU A 67 -0.25 4.27 12.25
N SER A 68 0.61 5.24 11.98
CA SER A 68 0.28 6.46 11.25
C SER A 68 1.08 6.50 9.95
N TYR A 69 0.50 7.09 8.91
CA TYR A 69 1.21 7.41 7.67
C TYR A 69 1.89 8.76 7.84
N ASP A 70 3.11 8.76 8.37
CA ASP A 70 3.87 9.96 8.70
C ASP A 70 5.19 10.09 7.93
N ALA A 71 5.49 9.15 7.02
CA ALA A 71 6.69 9.21 6.20
C ALA A 71 6.56 10.28 5.09
N PRO A 72 7.42 11.33 5.09
CA PRO A 72 7.39 12.36 4.05
C PRO A 72 7.61 11.76 2.65
N GLY A 73 6.81 12.21 1.68
CA GLY A 73 6.92 11.77 0.29
C GLY A 73 6.29 10.42 -0.05
N HIS A 74 5.82 9.67 0.95
CA HIS A 74 5.10 8.42 0.72
C HIS A 74 3.59 8.68 0.61
N PRO A 75 2.88 7.99 -0.30
CA PRO A 75 1.44 8.17 -0.40
C PRO A 75 0.74 7.54 0.81
N PRO A 76 -0.23 8.22 1.43
CA PRO A 76 -1.02 7.67 2.54
C PRO A 76 -2.08 6.72 2.00
N VAL A 77 -1.67 5.57 1.47
CA VAL A 77 -2.56 4.57 0.87
C VAL A 77 -2.51 3.26 1.63
N ILE A 78 -3.64 2.58 1.67
CA ILE A 78 -3.77 1.19 2.11
C ILE A 78 -4.21 0.39 0.89
N VAL A 79 -3.46 -0.64 0.55
CA VAL A 79 -3.83 -1.58 -0.52
C VAL A 79 -4.67 -2.69 0.10
N TRP A 80 -5.84 -2.93 -0.47
CA TRP A 80 -6.65 -4.11 -0.20
C TRP A 80 -6.79 -4.92 -1.49
N SER A 81 -6.53 -6.22 -1.41
CA SER A 81 -6.64 -7.11 -2.56
C SER A 81 -7.15 -8.48 -2.13
N ALA A 82 -7.93 -9.10 -3.00
CA ALA A 82 -8.35 -10.49 -2.86
C ALA A 82 -7.60 -11.35 -3.89
N PHE A 83 -7.07 -12.48 -3.43
CA PHE A 83 -6.37 -13.46 -4.26
C PHE A 83 -7.24 -14.71 -4.45
N PRO A 84 -7.07 -15.46 -5.56
CA PRO A 84 -7.67 -16.78 -5.68
C PRO A 84 -7.26 -17.71 -4.54
N SER A 85 -8.14 -18.60 -4.10
CA SER A 85 -7.83 -19.59 -3.04
C SER A 85 -6.67 -20.53 -3.39
N SER A 86 -6.34 -20.65 -4.68
CA SER A 86 -5.21 -21.44 -5.18
C SER A 86 -3.88 -20.69 -5.23
N THR A 87 -3.83 -19.44 -4.75
CA THR A 87 -2.59 -18.64 -4.80
C THR A 87 -1.51 -19.21 -3.90
N ASP A 88 -0.26 -19.18 -4.38
CA ASP A 88 0.94 -19.45 -3.58
C ASP A 88 1.62 -18.16 -3.07
N TYR A 89 1.04 -17.00 -3.40
CA TYR A 89 1.64 -15.70 -3.04
C TYR A 89 1.90 -15.55 -1.53
N MET A 90 1.09 -16.19 -0.69
CA MET A 90 1.23 -16.17 0.77
C MET A 90 2.17 -17.26 1.31
N ALA A 91 2.68 -18.17 0.46
CA ALA A 91 3.64 -19.18 0.90
C ALA A 91 4.94 -18.54 1.44
N PRO A 92 5.60 -19.15 2.43
CA PRO A 92 5.32 -20.46 3.06
C PRO A 92 4.26 -20.40 4.19
N SER A 93 3.62 -19.24 4.44
CA SER A 93 2.57 -19.11 5.44
C SER A 93 1.36 -19.97 5.08
N THR A 94 0.76 -20.59 6.10
CA THR A 94 -0.52 -21.29 5.98
C THR A 94 -1.72 -20.39 6.37
N ARG A 95 -1.45 -19.11 6.67
CA ARG A 95 -2.50 -18.12 6.91
C ARG A 95 -3.16 -17.72 5.60
N GLU A 96 -4.47 -17.49 5.63
CA GLU A 96 -5.26 -17.05 4.47
C GLU A 96 -5.20 -15.52 4.28
N PHE A 97 -4.22 -14.86 4.88
CA PHE A 97 -3.95 -13.44 4.76
C PHE A 97 -2.47 -13.15 4.95
N MET A 98 -2.06 -12.00 4.49
CA MET A 98 -0.74 -11.41 4.67
C MET A 98 -0.88 -9.96 5.13
N ILE A 99 0.10 -9.46 5.87
CA ILE A 99 0.16 -8.05 6.26
C ILE A 99 1.21 -7.37 5.40
N ASP A 100 0.85 -6.24 4.80
CA ASP A 100 1.79 -5.35 4.11
C ASP A 100 2.01 -4.11 4.98
N PHE A 101 3.27 -3.88 5.39
CA PHE A 101 3.69 -2.67 6.10
C PHE A 101 4.46 -1.76 5.16
N ALA A 102 4.00 -0.53 5.02
CA ALA A 102 4.80 0.51 4.38
C ALA A 102 5.99 0.89 5.27
N VAL A 103 7.16 1.05 4.65
CA VAL A 103 8.40 1.47 5.32
C VAL A 103 9.03 2.64 4.56
N ASP A 104 9.75 3.47 5.27
CA ASP A 104 10.43 4.65 4.70
C ASP A 104 11.82 4.35 4.12
N ASP A 105 12.48 3.28 4.62
CA ASP A 105 13.81 2.82 4.17
C ASP A 105 13.89 1.29 4.32
N LEU A 106 13.66 0.59 3.20
CA LEU A 106 13.69 -0.88 3.17
C LEU A 106 15.09 -1.43 3.43
N ASP A 107 16.15 -0.73 3.02
CA ASP A 107 17.53 -1.17 3.24
C ASP A 107 17.86 -1.20 4.74
N ALA A 108 17.51 -0.14 5.45
CA ALA A 108 17.68 -0.04 6.91
C ALA A 108 16.84 -1.10 7.63
N VAL A 109 15.59 -1.32 7.22
CA VAL A 109 14.72 -2.35 7.81
C VAL A 109 15.32 -3.73 7.59
N VAL A 110 15.71 -4.08 6.36
CA VAL A 110 16.31 -5.39 6.04
C VAL A 110 17.61 -5.62 6.82
N ALA A 111 18.47 -4.61 6.95
CA ALA A 111 19.70 -4.71 7.74
C ALA A 111 19.39 -5.02 9.22
N ARG A 112 18.41 -4.33 9.80
CA ARG A 112 17.93 -4.57 11.18
C ARG A 112 17.38 -5.98 11.34
N LEU A 113 16.54 -6.44 10.41
CA LEU A 113 15.96 -7.80 10.45
C LEU A 113 17.05 -8.88 10.44
N LYS A 114 18.02 -8.76 9.53
CA LYS A 114 19.18 -9.67 9.46
C LYS A 114 19.99 -9.67 10.75
N SER A 115 20.22 -8.50 11.36
CA SER A 115 20.94 -8.42 12.66
C SER A 115 20.20 -9.08 13.83
N LYS A 116 18.88 -9.25 13.69
CA LYS A 116 18.02 -9.97 14.65
C LYS A 116 17.79 -11.44 14.29
N GLY A 117 18.48 -11.95 13.25
CA GLY A 117 18.36 -13.34 12.82
C GLY A 117 17.08 -13.64 12.05
N VAL A 118 16.38 -12.63 11.55
CA VAL A 118 15.17 -12.84 10.74
C VAL A 118 15.58 -13.16 9.30
N GLU A 119 15.04 -14.25 8.78
CA GLU A 119 15.22 -14.65 7.39
C GLU A 119 14.43 -13.73 6.45
N ILE A 120 15.09 -13.27 5.38
CA ILE A 120 14.42 -12.57 4.28
C ILE A 120 14.10 -13.62 3.22
N LEU A 121 12.81 -13.96 3.09
CA LEU A 121 12.35 -14.97 2.13
C LEU A 121 12.64 -14.58 0.68
N LYS A 122 12.40 -13.31 0.38
CA LYS A 122 12.58 -12.72 -0.96
C LYS A 122 12.77 -11.22 -0.82
N ARG A 123 13.46 -10.62 -1.77
CA ARG A 123 13.55 -9.17 -1.97
C ARG A 123 13.35 -8.84 -3.45
N ASP A 124 12.68 -7.74 -3.72
CA ASP A 124 12.46 -7.19 -5.06
C ASP A 124 12.68 -5.67 -5.03
N ASP A 125 13.77 -5.21 -5.65
CA ASP A 125 14.13 -3.79 -5.75
C ASP A 125 13.66 -3.15 -7.07
N ALA A 126 13.13 -3.95 -8.00
CA ALA A 126 12.73 -3.51 -9.34
C ALA A 126 11.20 -3.42 -9.51
N GLY A 127 10.43 -3.59 -8.45
CA GLY A 127 8.98 -3.56 -8.49
C GLY A 127 8.41 -2.26 -9.07
N ALA A 128 7.36 -2.36 -9.87
CA ALA A 128 6.73 -1.20 -10.52
C ALA A 128 6.26 -0.14 -9.50
N ASN A 129 5.85 -0.58 -8.29
CA ASN A 129 5.28 0.25 -7.23
C ASN A 129 6.27 0.61 -6.12
N GLY A 130 7.50 0.14 -6.17
CA GLY A 130 8.50 0.37 -5.13
C GLY A 130 9.41 -0.83 -4.92
N LYS A 131 10.11 -0.84 -3.77
CA LYS A 131 10.91 -1.98 -3.32
C LYS A 131 10.11 -2.82 -2.33
N PHE A 132 10.35 -4.12 -2.32
CA PHE A 132 9.64 -5.08 -1.47
C PHE A 132 10.60 -6.06 -0.81
N ALA A 133 10.25 -6.52 0.39
CA ALA A 133 10.88 -7.68 1.03
C ALA A 133 9.80 -8.48 1.77
N TRP A 134 10.00 -9.79 1.87
CA TRP A 134 9.06 -10.69 2.55
C TRP A 134 9.75 -11.45 3.66
N ILE A 135 9.06 -11.56 4.79
CA ILE A 135 9.48 -12.30 5.97
C ILE A 135 8.31 -13.12 6.52
N VAL A 136 8.56 -13.91 7.55
CA VAL A 136 7.52 -14.58 8.33
C VAL A 136 7.70 -14.22 9.80
N ASP A 137 6.60 -13.92 10.48
CA ASP A 137 6.60 -13.68 11.92
C ASP A 137 6.69 -15.00 12.72
N PRO A 138 6.92 -14.96 14.04
CA PRO A 138 7.02 -16.17 14.88
C PRO A 138 5.77 -17.06 14.87
N ASP A 139 4.61 -16.53 14.54
CA ASP A 139 3.35 -17.28 14.44
C ASP A 139 3.06 -17.80 13.02
N GLY A 140 4.00 -17.61 12.08
CA GLY A 140 3.90 -18.09 10.71
C GLY A 140 3.09 -17.17 9.77
N THR A 141 2.83 -15.93 10.16
CA THR A 141 2.18 -14.95 9.26
C THR A 141 3.22 -14.37 8.32
N LYS A 142 2.98 -14.45 7.00
CA LYS A 142 3.82 -13.75 6.03
C LYS A 142 3.58 -12.25 6.12
N ILE A 143 4.67 -11.51 6.11
CA ILE A 143 4.69 -10.06 6.13
C ILE A 143 5.40 -9.58 4.86
N GLU A 144 4.78 -8.64 4.16
CA GLU A 144 5.39 -7.85 3.10
C GLU A 144 5.84 -6.52 3.71
N LEU A 145 7.03 -6.06 3.31
CA LEU A 145 7.58 -4.77 3.66
C LEU A 145 7.73 -3.99 2.37
N TRP A 146 7.05 -2.88 2.26
CA TRP A 146 6.96 -2.09 1.04
C TRP A 146 7.52 -0.67 1.25
N GLU A 147 8.58 -0.34 0.53
CA GLU A 147 9.04 1.04 0.37
C GLU A 147 8.42 1.60 -0.92
N PRO A 148 7.38 2.46 -0.83
CA PRO A 148 6.76 3.05 -2.00
C PRO A 148 7.75 3.88 -2.81
N LYS A 149 7.56 3.99 -4.13
CA LYS A 149 8.25 5.00 -4.92
C LYS A 149 7.85 6.38 -4.44
N SER A 150 8.82 7.22 -4.10
CA SER A 150 8.58 8.65 -3.89
C SER A 150 8.00 9.27 -5.17
N LYS A 151 7.04 10.15 -4.98
CA LYS A 151 6.46 10.95 -6.08
C LYS A 151 7.41 12.02 -6.54
#